data_76b0736e012421e18452e6218adf2c19
#
_entry.id   76b0736e012421e18452e6218adf2c19
#
_cell.length_a   1.000
_cell.length_b   1.000
_cell.length_c   1.000
_cell.angle_alpha   90.00
_cell.angle_beta   90.00
_cell.angle_gamma   90.00
#
_symmetry.space_group_name_H-M   'P 1'
#
loop_
_entity.id
_entity.type
_entity.pdbx_description
1 polymer ?
#
loop_
_entity_poly.entity_id
_entity_poly.type
_entity_poly.pdbx_seq_one_letter_code
_entity_poly.pdbx_strand_id
1 'polypeptide(L)'
;LWFTNDVARPRTITDERILAAVAAVIDRRGPEFTVADVAAEAGVSVGAVAKRFGSKSGLLQALTRAGTEEVTRRMREAGTVRDALLTWFDRLADPVVATNNLAQLGVDLIDPELRALLARHYAVLESELETLCAAEDLPPNAARVLAALVYGTAMDWSVRPRGELVKRMTEDIDLVLKGMR
;
A
#
# COMPACT_ATOMS: atom_id res chain seq x y z
N LEU A 1 8.87 -54.55 7.55
CA LEU A 1 9.15 -53.16 7.91
C LEU A 1 8.92 -52.30 6.68
N TRP A 2 7.75 -51.70 6.58
CA TRP A 2 7.40 -50.77 5.51
C TRP A 2 7.56 -49.35 6.08
N PHE A 3 8.60 -48.64 5.67
CA PHE A 3 8.71 -47.20 5.92
C PHE A 3 7.86 -46.49 4.88
N THR A 4 6.67 -46.07 5.25
CA THR A 4 5.92 -45.09 4.50
C THR A 4 6.62 -43.75 4.70
N ASN A 5 7.40 -43.34 3.70
CA ASN A 5 7.97 -42.00 3.62
C ASN A 5 6.79 -41.06 3.25
N ASP A 6 6.11 -40.59 4.27
CA ASP A 6 5.12 -39.51 4.11
C ASP A 6 5.91 -38.22 3.92
N VAL A 7 6.39 -38.03 2.68
CA VAL A 7 6.97 -36.76 2.24
C VAL A 7 5.81 -35.77 2.19
N ALA A 8 5.63 -35.05 3.29
CA ALA A 8 4.70 -33.93 3.35
C ALA A 8 4.95 -33.05 2.11
N ARG A 9 3.97 -33.04 1.19
CA ARG A 9 3.99 -32.25 -0.03
C ARG A 9 4.31 -30.81 0.37
N PRO A 10 5.37 -30.17 -0.16
CA PRO A 10 5.70 -28.80 0.22
C PRO A 10 4.46 -27.95 0.04
N ARG A 11 4.00 -27.28 1.12
CA ARG A 11 2.91 -26.30 1.01
C ARG A 11 3.36 -25.29 -0.03
N THR A 12 2.69 -25.28 -1.19
CA THR A 12 2.97 -24.33 -2.25
C THR A 12 2.67 -22.94 -1.69
N ILE A 13 3.73 -22.19 -1.37
CA ILE A 13 3.57 -20.83 -0.85
C ILE A 13 3.02 -19.98 -1.98
N THR A 14 1.96 -19.22 -1.70
CA THR A 14 1.29 -18.37 -2.69
C THR A 14 2.06 -17.06 -2.89
N ASP A 15 1.79 -16.38 -4.00
CA ASP A 15 2.39 -15.08 -4.30
C ASP A 15 1.95 -14.03 -3.29
N GLU A 16 0.70 -14.08 -2.81
CA GLU A 16 0.16 -13.17 -1.78
C GLU A 16 0.97 -13.26 -0.48
N ARG A 17 1.40 -14.46 -0.10
CA ARG A 17 2.23 -14.62 1.11
C ARG A 17 3.61 -13.99 0.93
N ILE A 18 4.21 -14.11 -0.25
CA ILE A 18 5.50 -13.46 -0.55
C ILE A 18 5.32 -11.94 -0.58
N LEU A 19 4.24 -11.43 -1.20
CA LEU A 19 3.96 -10.00 -1.23
C LEU A 19 3.65 -9.43 0.15
N ALA A 20 2.95 -10.16 1.01
CA ALA A 20 2.77 -9.79 2.41
C ALA A 20 4.11 -9.70 3.15
N ALA A 21 5.05 -10.63 2.87
CA ALA A 21 6.40 -10.56 3.41
C ALA A 21 7.19 -9.34 2.90
N VAL A 22 7.03 -8.96 1.61
CA VAL A 22 7.64 -7.71 1.08
C VAL A 22 7.15 -6.51 1.88
N ALA A 23 5.83 -6.36 2.06
CA ALA A 23 5.25 -5.27 2.81
C ALA A 23 5.78 -5.23 4.26
N ALA A 24 5.78 -6.36 4.96
CA ALA A 24 6.30 -6.46 6.33
C ALA A 24 7.79 -6.11 6.45
N VAL A 25 8.60 -6.44 5.45
CA VAL A 25 10.03 -6.10 5.44
C VAL A 25 10.23 -4.60 5.14
N ILE A 26 9.44 -4.00 4.23
CA ILE A 26 9.45 -2.55 3.99
C ILE A 26 9.05 -1.81 5.26
N ASP A 27 8.00 -2.24 5.96
CA ASP A 27 7.53 -1.62 7.20
C ASP A 27 8.66 -1.54 8.26
N ARG A 28 9.55 -2.54 8.30
CA ARG A 28 10.65 -2.59 9.27
C ARG A 28 11.96 -1.96 8.81
N ARG A 29 12.27 -1.98 7.51
CA ARG A 29 13.59 -1.63 6.96
C ARG A 29 13.57 -0.53 5.89
N GLY A 30 12.38 -0.13 5.43
CA GLY A 30 12.28 0.79 4.31
C GLY A 30 12.96 0.23 3.06
N PRO A 31 13.60 1.09 2.24
CA PRO A 31 14.21 0.71 0.97
C PRO A 31 15.46 -0.17 1.09
N GLU A 32 16.05 -0.31 2.27
CA GLU A 32 17.29 -1.09 2.48
C GLU A 32 17.10 -2.61 2.47
N PHE A 33 15.88 -3.10 2.29
CA PHE A 33 15.60 -4.54 2.25
C PHE A 33 16.22 -5.24 1.02
N THR A 34 16.48 -6.53 1.17
CA THR A 34 16.97 -7.42 0.12
C THR A 34 15.98 -8.52 -0.21
N VAL A 35 16.16 -9.20 -1.35
CA VAL A 35 15.37 -10.40 -1.71
C VAL A 35 15.56 -11.52 -0.68
N ALA A 36 16.73 -11.59 -0.04
CA ALA A 36 17.00 -12.57 1.04
C ALA A 36 16.17 -12.28 2.30
N ASP A 37 15.97 -11.01 2.66
CA ASP A 37 15.10 -10.63 3.78
C ASP A 37 13.65 -11.06 3.53
N VAL A 38 13.15 -10.85 2.30
CA VAL A 38 11.81 -11.28 1.89
C VAL A 38 11.67 -12.80 1.91
N ALA A 39 12.67 -13.51 1.41
CA ALA A 39 12.68 -14.97 1.40
C ALA A 39 12.64 -15.55 2.84
N ALA A 40 13.45 -14.98 3.75
CA ALA A 40 13.46 -15.35 5.16
C ALA A 40 12.11 -15.08 5.83
N GLU A 41 11.52 -13.91 5.61
CA GLU A 41 10.20 -13.52 6.14
C GLU A 41 9.08 -14.44 5.64
N ALA A 42 9.08 -14.76 4.34
CA ALA A 42 8.08 -15.63 3.73
C ALA A 42 8.28 -17.11 4.08
N GLY A 43 9.46 -17.51 4.62
CA GLY A 43 9.82 -18.89 4.88
C GLY A 43 10.07 -19.71 3.62
N VAL A 44 10.72 -19.09 2.59
CA VAL A 44 11.08 -19.73 1.32
C VAL A 44 12.56 -19.54 0.98
N SER A 45 13.05 -20.24 -0.05
CA SER A 45 14.39 -19.98 -0.58
C SER A 45 14.43 -18.71 -1.42
N VAL A 46 15.58 -18.03 -1.45
CA VAL A 46 15.85 -16.89 -2.33
C VAL A 46 15.59 -17.27 -3.80
N GLY A 47 15.99 -18.48 -4.21
CA GLY A 47 15.74 -18.97 -5.57
C GLY A 47 14.24 -19.11 -5.89
N ALA A 48 13.38 -19.44 -4.92
CA ALA A 48 11.94 -19.50 -5.12
C ALA A 48 11.34 -18.11 -5.37
N VAL A 49 11.81 -17.09 -4.64
CA VAL A 49 11.41 -15.70 -4.85
C VAL A 49 11.90 -15.19 -6.21
N ALA A 50 13.20 -15.40 -6.51
CA ALA A 50 13.79 -14.97 -7.79
C ALA A 50 13.12 -15.62 -9.01
N LYS A 51 12.74 -16.90 -8.91
CA LYS A 51 12.03 -17.60 -10.00
C LYS A 51 10.66 -16.99 -10.30
N ARG A 52 9.96 -16.44 -9.28
CA ARG A 52 8.60 -15.89 -9.43
C ARG A 52 8.58 -14.42 -9.81
N PHE A 53 9.45 -13.65 -9.20
CA PHE A 53 9.43 -12.19 -9.29
C PHE A 53 10.67 -11.59 -9.99
N GLY A 54 11.68 -12.40 -10.27
CA GLY A 54 12.92 -12.01 -10.96
C GLY A 54 13.88 -11.21 -10.08
N SER A 55 13.47 -10.03 -9.66
CA SER A 55 14.31 -9.06 -8.96
C SER A 55 13.57 -8.33 -7.83
N LYS A 56 14.30 -7.50 -7.07
CA LYS A 56 13.68 -6.58 -6.10
C LYS A 56 12.67 -5.64 -6.77
N SER A 57 12.99 -5.09 -7.97
CA SER A 57 12.07 -4.27 -8.74
C SER A 57 10.82 -5.06 -9.15
N GLY A 58 10.97 -6.31 -9.59
CA GLY A 58 9.84 -7.19 -9.90
C GLY A 58 8.92 -7.47 -8.69
N LEU A 59 9.49 -7.64 -7.49
CA LEU A 59 8.74 -7.74 -6.24
C LEU A 59 7.94 -6.47 -5.96
N LEU A 60 8.57 -5.30 -6.08
CA LEU A 60 7.92 -4.00 -5.85
C LEU A 60 6.80 -3.74 -6.87
N GLN A 61 7.03 -4.07 -8.14
CA GLN A 61 6.00 -3.98 -9.17
C GLN A 61 4.79 -4.87 -8.86
N ALA A 62 5.03 -6.12 -8.45
CA ALA A 62 3.96 -7.05 -8.08
C ALA A 62 3.21 -6.56 -6.83
N LEU A 63 3.93 -6.06 -5.82
CA LEU A 63 3.34 -5.47 -4.62
C LEU A 63 2.42 -4.28 -4.96
N THR A 64 2.88 -3.36 -5.82
CA THR A 64 2.10 -2.20 -6.24
C THR A 64 0.82 -2.61 -6.97
N ARG A 65 0.88 -3.61 -7.86
CA ARG A 65 -0.32 -4.12 -8.56
C ARG A 65 -1.32 -4.72 -7.57
N ALA A 66 -0.86 -5.64 -6.71
CA ALA A 66 -1.71 -6.27 -5.70
C ALA A 66 -2.30 -5.24 -4.72
N GLY A 67 -1.50 -4.26 -4.30
CA GLY A 67 -1.95 -3.16 -3.44
C GLY A 67 -3.00 -2.28 -4.11
N THR A 68 -2.87 -2.04 -5.42
CA THR A 68 -3.88 -1.29 -6.20
C THR A 68 -5.22 -2.02 -6.21
N GLU A 69 -5.20 -3.32 -6.51
CA GLU A 69 -6.41 -4.15 -6.55
C GLU A 69 -7.11 -4.20 -5.19
N GLU A 70 -6.34 -4.42 -4.13
CA GLU A 70 -6.86 -4.52 -2.76
C GLU A 70 -7.47 -3.20 -2.27
N VAL A 71 -6.74 -2.08 -2.45
CA VAL A 71 -7.25 -0.77 -2.00
C VAL A 71 -8.48 -0.34 -2.79
N THR A 72 -8.50 -0.59 -4.11
CA THR A 72 -9.66 -0.32 -4.97
C THR A 72 -10.89 -1.10 -4.51
N ARG A 73 -10.72 -2.39 -4.19
CA ARG A 73 -11.81 -3.21 -3.63
C ARG A 73 -12.34 -2.61 -2.33
N ARG A 74 -11.45 -2.27 -1.40
CA ARG A 74 -11.82 -1.67 -0.10
C ARG A 74 -12.52 -0.33 -0.25
N MET A 75 -12.09 0.52 -1.18
CA MET A 75 -12.75 1.79 -1.47
C MET A 75 -14.20 1.59 -1.94
N ARG A 76 -14.43 0.63 -2.84
CA ARG A 76 -15.80 0.30 -3.31
C ARG A 76 -16.69 -0.25 -2.20
N GLU A 77 -16.11 -0.99 -1.26
CA GLU A 77 -16.84 -1.54 -0.10
C GLU A 77 -17.12 -0.48 0.98
N ALA A 78 -16.35 0.58 1.04
CA ALA A 78 -16.46 1.62 2.07
C ALA A 78 -17.76 2.43 1.99
N GLY A 79 -18.30 2.63 0.78
CA GLY A 79 -19.59 3.27 0.55
C GLY A 79 -19.64 4.79 0.72
N THR A 80 -18.65 5.41 1.37
CA THR A 80 -18.54 6.87 1.51
C THR A 80 -17.15 7.36 1.11
N VAL A 81 -17.07 8.62 0.65
CA VAL A 81 -15.78 9.29 0.35
C VAL A 81 -14.84 9.26 1.56
N ARG A 82 -15.37 9.57 2.74
CA ARG A 82 -14.62 9.60 3.98
C ARG A 82 -14.01 8.25 4.32
N ASP A 83 -14.82 7.21 4.34
CA ASP A 83 -14.37 5.87 4.72
C ASP A 83 -13.42 5.29 3.66
N ALA A 84 -13.66 5.56 2.37
CA ALA A 84 -12.75 5.16 1.30
C ALA A 84 -11.36 5.77 1.47
N LEU A 85 -11.24 7.07 1.77
CA LEU A 85 -9.96 7.73 2.00
C LEU A 85 -9.21 7.16 3.20
N LEU A 86 -9.90 6.80 4.28
CA LEU A 86 -9.29 6.22 5.46
C LEU A 86 -8.69 4.83 5.20
N THR A 87 -9.19 4.08 4.19
CA THR A 87 -8.62 2.78 3.83
C THR A 87 -7.19 2.86 3.28
N TRP A 88 -6.74 4.03 2.81
CA TRP A 88 -5.41 4.18 2.19
C TRP A 88 -4.27 4.12 3.20
N PHE A 89 -4.53 4.49 4.45
CA PHE A 89 -3.49 4.77 5.45
C PHE A 89 -3.66 4.02 6.77
N ASP A 90 -4.60 3.10 6.87
CA ASP A 90 -4.85 2.34 8.09
C ASP A 90 -3.63 1.54 8.60
N ARG A 91 -2.72 1.16 7.68
CA ARG A 91 -1.46 0.47 8.00
C ARG A 91 -0.34 1.39 8.45
N LEU A 92 -0.44 2.70 8.26
CA LEU A 92 0.62 3.67 8.53
C LEU A 92 0.49 4.33 9.92
N ALA A 93 -0.24 3.70 10.85
CA ALA A 93 -0.46 4.26 12.20
C ALA A 93 0.82 4.30 13.07
N ASP A 94 1.85 3.54 12.73
CA ASP A 94 3.16 3.54 13.38
C ASP A 94 4.11 4.51 12.66
N PRO A 95 4.77 5.46 13.38
CA PRO A 95 5.67 6.44 12.76
C PRO A 95 6.87 5.82 12.02
N VAL A 96 7.39 4.69 12.50
CA VAL A 96 8.52 3.99 11.85
C VAL A 96 8.04 3.39 10.54
N VAL A 97 6.88 2.75 10.55
CA VAL A 97 6.25 2.18 9.34
C VAL A 97 5.97 3.28 8.32
N ALA A 98 5.38 4.40 8.73
CA ALA A 98 5.09 5.53 7.86
C ALA A 98 6.37 6.11 7.23
N THR A 99 7.42 6.32 8.03
CA THR A 99 8.71 6.82 7.55
C THR A 99 9.37 5.86 6.56
N ASN A 100 9.36 4.56 6.84
CA ASN A 100 9.94 3.54 5.97
C ASN A 100 9.19 3.43 4.63
N ASN A 101 7.87 3.52 4.66
CA ASN A 101 7.06 3.53 3.43
C ASN A 101 7.27 4.81 2.62
N LEU A 102 7.41 5.97 3.26
CA LEU A 102 7.73 7.23 2.57
C LEU A 102 9.13 7.19 1.94
N ALA A 103 10.12 6.63 2.62
CA ALA A 103 11.46 6.43 2.08
C ALA A 103 11.45 5.46 0.88
N GLN A 104 10.67 4.38 0.95
CA GLN A 104 10.49 3.45 -0.18
C GLN A 104 9.86 4.15 -1.38
N LEU A 105 8.80 4.94 -1.17
CA LEU A 105 8.18 5.73 -2.22
C LEU A 105 9.19 6.66 -2.92
N GLY A 106 10.09 7.30 -2.17
CA GLY A 106 11.16 8.13 -2.73
C GLY A 106 12.07 7.36 -3.69
N VAL A 107 12.42 6.12 -3.37
CA VAL A 107 13.21 5.25 -4.25
C VAL A 107 12.40 4.79 -5.47
N ASP A 108 11.13 4.44 -5.28
CA ASP A 108 10.24 4.00 -6.37
C ASP A 108 10.03 5.11 -7.42
N LEU A 109 10.01 6.37 -7.00
CA LEU A 109 9.88 7.51 -7.90
C LEU A 109 11.11 7.73 -8.80
N ILE A 110 12.29 7.24 -8.41
CA ILE A 110 13.54 7.34 -9.22
C ILE A 110 13.53 6.27 -10.32
N ASP A 111 12.97 5.08 -10.06
CA ASP A 111 12.84 4.00 -11.04
C ASP A 111 11.72 4.34 -12.05
N PRO A 112 12.02 4.47 -13.38
CA PRO A 112 11.01 4.87 -14.36
C PRO A 112 9.83 3.88 -14.48
N GLU A 113 10.08 2.58 -14.30
CA GLU A 113 9.03 1.55 -14.41
C GLU A 113 8.12 1.57 -13.17
N LEU A 114 8.70 1.66 -11.98
CA LEU A 114 7.94 1.79 -10.73
C LEU A 114 7.18 3.11 -10.69
N ARG A 115 7.78 4.22 -11.10
CA ARG A 115 7.09 5.52 -11.20
C ARG A 115 5.89 5.46 -12.16
N ALA A 116 6.05 4.83 -13.33
CA ALA A 116 4.94 4.66 -14.27
C ALA A 116 3.82 3.78 -13.70
N LEU A 117 4.16 2.78 -12.89
CA LEU A 117 3.19 1.93 -12.21
C LEU A 117 2.48 2.67 -11.09
N LEU A 118 3.20 3.48 -10.30
CA LEU A 118 2.62 4.35 -9.28
C LEU A 118 1.68 5.40 -9.88
N ALA A 119 2.05 5.99 -11.03
CA ALA A 119 1.16 6.93 -11.73
C ALA A 119 -0.18 6.27 -12.11
N ARG A 120 -0.14 5.01 -12.57
CA ARG A 120 -1.36 4.24 -12.84
C ARG A 120 -2.14 3.91 -11.55
N HIS A 121 -1.44 3.55 -10.48
CA HIS A 121 -2.05 3.33 -9.17
C HIS A 121 -2.83 4.56 -8.72
N TYR A 122 -2.21 5.73 -8.71
CA TYR A 122 -2.86 6.97 -8.31
C TYR A 122 -4.04 7.34 -9.20
N ALA A 123 -3.92 7.15 -10.53
CA ALA A 123 -5.02 7.41 -11.46
C ALA A 123 -6.23 6.49 -11.19
N VAL A 124 -6.01 5.22 -10.86
CA VAL A 124 -7.09 4.30 -10.49
C VAL A 124 -7.78 4.74 -9.20
N LEU A 125 -7.02 5.09 -8.15
CA LEU A 125 -7.58 5.55 -6.88
C LEU A 125 -8.36 6.86 -7.04
N GLU A 126 -7.85 7.80 -7.83
CA GLU A 126 -8.54 9.06 -8.13
C GLU A 126 -9.86 8.81 -8.85
N SER A 127 -9.88 7.91 -9.84
CA SER A 127 -11.12 7.55 -10.57
C SER A 127 -12.18 6.88 -9.68
N GLU A 128 -11.79 6.00 -8.77
CA GLU A 128 -12.73 5.41 -7.79
C GLU A 128 -13.27 6.51 -6.85
N LEU A 129 -12.39 7.41 -6.42
CA LEU A 129 -12.78 8.52 -5.55
C LEU A 129 -13.70 9.51 -6.26
N GLU A 130 -13.48 9.79 -7.55
CA GLU A 130 -14.37 10.62 -8.39
C GLU A 130 -15.78 10.02 -8.43
N THR A 131 -15.90 8.70 -8.56
CA THR A 131 -17.19 8.00 -8.55
C THR A 131 -17.92 8.20 -7.22
N LEU A 132 -17.21 8.09 -6.09
CA LEU A 132 -17.79 8.31 -4.77
C LEU A 132 -18.13 9.78 -4.54
N CYS A 133 -17.28 10.71 -4.96
CA CYS A 133 -17.54 12.14 -4.87
C CYS A 133 -18.80 12.55 -5.64
N ALA A 134 -18.99 12.00 -6.85
CA ALA A 134 -20.19 12.24 -7.64
C ALA A 134 -21.46 11.70 -6.97
N ALA A 135 -21.37 10.53 -6.31
CA ALA A 135 -22.49 9.95 -5.57
C ALA A 135 -22.89 10.76 -4.32
N GLU A 136 -21.97 11.56 -3.77
CA GLU A 136 -22.21 12.47 -2.63
C GLU A 136 -22.44 13.93 -3.06
N ASP A 137 -22.65 14.21 -4.35
CA ASP A 137 -22.86 15.55 -4.92
C ASP A 137 -21.73 16.55 -4.59
N LEU A 138 -20.49 16.07 -4.48
CA LEU A 138 -19.33 16.93 -4.22
C LEU A 138 -18.87 17.66 -5.50
N PRO A 139 -18.20 18.83 -5.35
CA PRO A 139 -17.76 19.62 -6.49
C PRO A 139 -16.82 18.87 -7.44
N PRO A 140 -16.78 19.22 -8.72
CA PRO A 140 -15.75 18.78 -9.65
C PRO A 140 -14.35 19.05 -9.04
N ASN A 141 -13.40 18.14 -9.21
CA ASN A 141 -12.05 18.16 -8.60
C ASN A 141 -12.00 17.84 -7.09
N ALA A 142 -13.11 17.53 -6.41
CA ALA A 142 -13.09 17.12 -5.00
C ALA A 142 -12.16 15.92 -4.78
N ALA A 143 -12.24 14.91 -5.64
CA ALA A 143 -11.40 13.72 -5.57
C ALA A 143 -9.90 14.06 -5.54
N ARG A 144 -9.43 14.89 -6.46
CA ARG A 144 -8.03 15.32 -6.54
C ARG A 144 -7.60 16.11 -5.31
N VAL A 145 -8.43 17.00 -4.79
CA VAL A 145 -8.13 17.80 -3.60
C VAL A 145 -8.06 16.93 -2.36
N LEU A 146 -9.01 16.00 -2.19
CA LEU A 146 -9.05 15.08 -1.07
C LEU A 146 -7.88 14.07 -1.11
N ALA A 147 -7.53 13.56 -2.28
CA ALA A 147 -6.34 12.72 -2.44
C ALA A 147 -5.07 13.49 -2.04
N ALA A 148 -4.89 14.72 -2.52
CA ALA A 148 -3.75 15.56 -2.15
C ALA A 148 -3.72 15.86 -0.64
N LEU A 149 -4.87 16.09 -0.02
CA LEU A 149 -5.00 16.31 1.42
C LEU A 149 -4.45 15.11 2.20
N VAL A 150 -4.95 13.90 1.92
CA VAL A 150 -4.56 12.72 2.71
C VAL A 150 -3.10 12.33 2.50
N TYR A 151 -2.54 12.48 1.29
CA TYR A 151 -1.11 12.29 1.05
C TYR A 151 -0.27 13.35 1.80
N GLY A 152 -0.70 14.61 1.78
CA GLY A 152 -0.04 15.71 2.49
C GLY A 152 -0.08 15.51 4.01
N THR A 153 -1.23 15.11 4.57
CA THR A 153 -1.39 14.81 6.00
C THR A 153 -0.49 13.64 6.41
N ALA A 154 -0.45 12.56 5.63
CA ALA A 154 0.41 11.41 5.92
C ALA A 154 1.90 11.79 5.88
N MET A 155 2.32 12.55 4.87
CA MET A 155 3.69 13.04 4.74
C MET A 155 4.08 13.96 5.92
N ASP A 156 3.24 14.95 6.25
CA ASP A 156 3.51 15.85 7.37
C ASP A 156 3.59 15.10 8.70
N TRP A 157 2.70 14.14 8.92
CA TRP A 157 2.73 13.32 10.13
C TRP A 157 3.98 12.42 10.20
N SER A 158 4.46 11.87 9.07
CA SER A 158 5.71 11.09 9.03
C SER A 158 6.93 11.92 9.46
N VAL A 159 6.91 13.23 9.16
CA VAL A 159 7.98 14.16 9.56
C VAL A 159 7.79 14.69 10.98
N ARG A 160 6.54 14.89 11.40
CA ARG A 160 6.15 15.47 12.69
C ARG A 160 5.06 14.65 13.37
N PRO A 161 5.35 13.44 13.87
CA PRO A 161 4.35 12.53 14.43
C PRO A 161 3.76 13.10 15.75
N ARG A 162 2.63 13.78 15.64
CA ARG A 162 1.87 14.30 16.79
C ARG A 162 0.47 13.70 16.79
N GLY A 163 0.12 13.03 17.87
CA GLY A 163 -1.15 12.31 18.00
C GLY A 163 -1.21 11.09 17.06
N GLU A 164 -2.41 10.61 16.81
CA GLU A 164 -2.67 9.45 15.96
C GLU A 164 -2.95 9.90 14.51
N LEU A 165 -2.27 9.28 13.52
CA LEU A 165 -2.43 9.61 12.10
C LEU A 165 -3.89 9.50 11.64
N VAL A 166 -4.55 8.38 11.93
CA VAL A 166 -5.93 8.13 11.49
C VAL A 166 -6.89 9.17 12.07
N LYS A 167 -6.72 9.55 13.34
CA LYS A 167 -7.55 10.59 13.97
C LYS A 167 -7.35 11.94 13.28
N ARG A 168 -6.08 12.36 13.09
CA ARG A 168 -5.77 13.61 12.39
C ARG A 168 -6.31 13.63 10.98
N MET A 169 -6.12 12.54 10.23
CA MET A 169 -6.62 12.41 8.87
C MET A 169 -8.15 12.50 8.81
N THR A 170 -8.84 11.88 9.77
CA THR A 170 -10.28 11.97 9.91
C THR A 170 -10.74 13.41 10.11
N GLU A 171 -10.09 14.15 11.04
CA GLU A 171 -10.41 15.54 11.32
C GLU A 171 -10.18 16.45 10.10
N ASP A 172 -9.06 16.24 9.37
CA ASP A 172 -8.73 16.99 8.16
C ASP A 172 -9.74 16.72 7.02
N ILE A 173 -10.12 15.46 6.81
CA ILE A 173 -11.13 15.06 5.82
C ILE A 173 -12.49 15.67 6.17
N ASP A 174 -12.95 15.54 7.40
CA ASP A 174 -14.24 16.04 7.85
C ASP A 174 -14.33 17.58 7.71
N LEU A 175 -13.23 18.29 8.02
CA LEU A 175 -13.14 19.74 7.84
C LEU A 175 -13.30 20.14 6.36
N VAL A 176 -12.60 19.47 5.45
CA VAL A 176 -12.64 19.80 4.02
C VAL A 176 -13.98 19.40 3.42
N LEU A 177 -14.52 18.22 3.71
CA LEU A 177 -15.83 17.80 3.24
C LEU A 177 -16.95 18.75 3.69
N LYS A 178 -16.88 19.26 4.93
CA LYS A 178 -17.83 20.27 5.42
C LYS A 178 -17.77 21.57 4.63
N GLY A 179 -16.59 21.97 4.18
CA GLY A 179 -16.41 23.18 3.35
C GLY A 179 -16.78 23.00 1.89
N MET A 180 -16.90 21.76 1.41
CA MET A 180 -17.28 21.44 0.03
C MET A 180 -18.80 21.26 -0.17
N ARG A 181 -19.56 21.04 0.90
CA ARG A 181 -21.04 20.93 0.94
C ARG A 181 -21.69 22.28 1.17
#